data_ec46d8588c7452affb4c82e98a73862c
#
_entry.id   ec46d8588c7452affb4c82e98a73862c
#
_cell.length_a   1.000
_cell.length_b   1.000
_cell.length_c   1.000
_cell.angle_alpha   90.00
_cell.angle_beta   90.00
_cell.angle_gamma   90.00
#
_symmetry.space_group_name_H-M   'P 1'
#
loop_
_entity.id
_entity.type
_entity.pdbx_description
1 polymer ?
#
loop_
_entity_poly.entity_id
_entity_poly.type
_entity_poly.pdbx_seq_one_letter_code
_entity_poly.pdbx_strand_id
1 'polypeptide(L)'
;LAAFIRNNCIFHIIPMYNPDGVELGYSRENANGVDIESGWDDVPLEPEVAVLKNRFIELTTLVNNPIEVALNMHSAYSCKRYFVYHDEVGTSANYTILEQQFINSVQSYFVNGFENWDYFVSWTSGTPDQYPESWWWMNHGENVMALTYEDMNCEAAGNYDSTAYAMVLGVCNYIGLDLSQIENEASMPGSYSLLQNYPNPFNPTTTLRYDLPENSHVTITIYDMLGRKVKTLINETQDAGYRSIIWDATGNNGERASAGIYLYQIQAREYMQTKKMVLLK
;
A
#
# COMPACT_ATOMS: atom_id res chain seq x y z
N LEU A 1 -2.93 10.54 -11.14
CA LEU A 1 -1.90 10.24 -10.16
C LEU A 1 -1.31 8.85 -10.35
N ALA A 2 -2.07 7.76 -10.12
CA ALA A 2 -1.53 6.40 -10.20
C ALA A 2 -0.90 6.04 -11.56
N ALA A 3 -1.45 6.51 -12.68
CA ALA A 3 -0.86 6.33 -14.01
C ALA A 3 0.47 7.10 -14.14
N PHE A 4 0.51 8.34 -13.68
CA PHE A 4 1.73 9.15 -13.68
C PHE A 4 2.83 8.48 -12.86
N ILE A 5 2.54 8.05 -11.63
CA ILE A 5 3.52 7.38 -10.78
C ILE A 5 4.04 6.10 -11.44
N ARG A 6 3.16 5.25 -12.00
CA ARG A 6 3.58 4.03 -12.70
C ARG A 6 4.42 4.28 -13.96
N ASN A 7 4.26 5.42 -14.59
CA ASN A 7 5.04 5.80 -15.77
C ASN A 7 6.44 6.37 -15.40
N ASN A 8 6.63 6.81 -14.16
CA ASN A 8 7.85 7.45 -13.69
C ASN A 8 8.60 6.65 -12.61
N CYS A 9 7.97 5.61 -12.03
CA CYS A 9 8.56 4.78 -10.98
C CYS A 9 8.42 3.29 -11.31
N ILE A 10 9.43 2.54 -10.93
CA ILE A 10 9.41 1.07 -10.94
C ILE A 10 9.29 0.60 -9.49
N PHE A 11 8.27 -0.18 -9.18
CA PHE A 11 8.05 -0.75 -7.86
C PHE A 11 8.44 -2.22 -7.85
N HIS A 12 9.37 -2.59 -7.00
CA HIS A 12 9.70 -3.97 -6.67
C HIS A 12 9.01 -4.31 -5.34
N ILE A 13 8.03 -5.20 -5.38
CA ILE A 13 7.22 -5.52 -4.20
C ILE A 13 7.39 -7.00 -3.87
N ILE A 14 7.76 -7.29 -2.63
CA ILE A 14 7.86 -8.62 -2.07
C ILE A 14 6.72 -8.74 -1.05
N PRO A 15 5.56 -9.29 -1.46
CA PRO A 15 4.36 -9.25 -0.61
C PRO A 15 4.40 -10.23 0.55
N MET A 16 5.30 -11.23 0.48
CA MET A 16 5.43 -12.26 1.51
C MET A 16 6.88 -12.72 1.57
N TYR A 17 7.58 -12.28 2.59
CA TYR A 17 8.99 -12.59 2.79
C TYR A 17 9.20 -13.96 3.44
N ASN A 18 8.31 -14.35 4.36
CA ASN A 18 8.35 -15.58 5.13
C ASN A 18 7.11 -16.46 4.84
N PRO A 19 7.03 -17.11 3.67
CA PRO A 19 5.83 -17.88 3.31
C PRO A 19 5.62 -19.09 4.23
N ASP A 20 6.69 -19.76 4.61
CA ASP A 20 6.61 -20.97 5.45
C ASP A 20 6.18 -20.62 6.88
N GLY A 21 6.72 -19.55 7.45
CA GLY A 21 6.30 -19.07 8.76
C GLY A 21 4.83 -18.66 8.80
N VAL A 22 4.34 -18.02 7.74
CA VAL A 22 2.92 -17.64 7.60
C VAL A 22 2.05 -18.90 7.53
N GLU A 23 2.41 -19.90 6.74
CA GLU A 23 1.66 -21.15 6.62
C GLU A 23 1.64 -21.94 7.93
N LEU A 24 2.77 -21.96 8.66
CA LEU A 24 2.92 -22.65 9.94
C LEU A 24 2.34 -21.87 11.14
N GLY A 25 1.98 -20.60 10.94
CA GLY A 25 1.44 -19.74 11.99
C GLY A 25 2.49 -19.24 12.98
N TYR A 26 3.74 -19.19 12.59
CA TYR A 26 4.82 -18.62 13.40
C TYR A 26 4.77 -17.09 13.37
N SER A 27 5.22 -16.47 14.44
CA SER A 27 5.13 -15.00 14.57
C SER A 27 6.23 -14.27 13.78
N ARG A 28 7.44 -14.82 13.75
CA ARG A 28 8.63 -14.25 13.11
C ARG A 28 9.51 -15.28 12.44
N GLU A 29 9.54 -16.49 12.97
CA GLU A 29 10.43 -17.56 12.55
C GLU A 29 9.98 -18.18 11.21
N ASN A 30 10.94 -18.64 10.43
CA ASN A 30 10.70 -19.48 9.26
C ASN A 30 10.51 -20.96 9.65
N ALA A 31 10.45 -21.86 8.67
CA ALA A 31 10.32 -23.31 8.89
C ALA A 31 11.48 -23.92 9.71
N ASN A 32 12.64 -23.28 9.73
CA ASN A 32 13.80 -23.72 10.49
C ASN A 32 13.80 -23.18 11.94
N GLY A 33 12.80 -22.38 12.32
CA GLY A 33 12.72 -21.76 13.63
C GLY A 33 13.67 -20.57 13.79
N VAL A 34 14.05 -19.91 12.70
CA VAL A 34 14.95 -18.76 12.67
C VAL A 34 14.16 -17.50 12.35
N ASP A 35 14.37 -16.43 13.13
CA ASP A 35 13.86 -15.09 12.83
C ASP A 35 14.64 -14.48 11.66
N ILE A 36 14.07 -14.55 10.46
CA ILE A 36 14.74 -14.09 9.25
C ILE A 36 14.82 -12.58 9.11
N GLU A 37 14.13 -11.82 9.97
CA GLU A 37 14.26 -10.37 10.04
C GLU A 37 15.63 -9.95 10.58
N SER A 38 16.13 -10.67 11.58
CA SER A 38 17.39 -10.39 12.24
C SER A 38 18.54 -11.34 11.85
N GLY A 39 18.38 -12.08 10.77
CA GLY A 39 19.37 -13.05 10.29
C GLY A 39 20.16 -12.61 9.05
N TRP A 40 20.32 -11.30 8.82
CA TRP A 40 20.96 -10.78 7.61
C TRP A 40 22.49 -10.89 7.62
N ASP A 41 23.10 -11.07 8.77
CA ASP A 41 24.56 -11.33 8.93
C ASP A 41 24.90 -12.80 9.26
N ASP A 42 23.91 -13.67 9.39
CA ASP A 42 24.09 -15.08 9.70
C ASP A 42 24.98 -15.83 8.69
N VAL A 43 25.68 -16.84 9.18
CA VAL A 43 26.50 -17.73 8.35
C VAL A 43 26.28 -19.20 8.77
N PRO A 44 25.60 -20.01 7.97
CA PRO A 44 25.02 -19.71 6.64
C PRO A 44 23.74 -18.83 6.76
N LEU A 45 23.43 -18.12 5.68
CA LEU A 45 22.16 -17.40 5.58
C LEU A 45 20.99 -18.37 5.43
N GLU A 46 19.84 -18.01 5.99
CA GLU A 46 18.59 -18.67 5.67
C GLU A 46 18.24 -18.49 4.17
N PRO A 47 17.58 -19.48 3.53
CA PRO A 47 17.28 -19.44 2.10
C PRO A 47 16.54 -18.17 1.65
N GLU A 48 15.56 -17.69 2.44
CA GLU A 48 14.77 -16.51 2.17
C GLU A 48 15.66 -15.26 2.13
N VAL A 49 16.55 -15.10 3.11
CA VAL A 49 17.50 -13.99 3.19
C VAL A 49 18.49 -14.05 2.02
N ALA A 50 19.01 -15.23 1.71
CA ALA A 50 19.95 -15.43 0.61
C ALA A 50 19.34 -15.06 -0.75
N VAL A 51 18.09 -15.45 -1.00
CA VAL A 51 17.36 -15.12 -2.23
C VAL A 51 17.12 -13.61 -2.34
N LEU A 52 16.74 -12.96 -1.24
CA LEU A 52 16.52 -11.50 -1.25
C LEU A 52 17.82 -10.73 -1.48
N LYS A 53 18.90 -11.08 -0.79
CA LYS A 53 20.21 -10.44 -1.01
C LYS A 53 20.66 -10.56 -2.46
N ASN A 54 20.51 -11.75 -3.04
CA ASN A 54 20.85 -11.96 -4.46
C ASN A 54 19.97 -11.08 -5.36
N ARG A 55 18.67 -10.97 -5.07
CA ARG A 55 17.77 -10.13 -5.83
C ARG A 55 18.12 -8.64 -5.70
N PHE A 56 18.49 -8.18 -4.52
CA PHE A 56 18.93 -6.80 -4.29
C PHE A 56 20.21 -6.49 -5.06
N ILE A 57 21.18 -7.41 -5.06
CA ILE A 57 22.39 -7.27 -5.86
C ILE A 57 22.06 -7.18 -7.35
N GLU A 58 21.16 -8.02 -7.87
CA GLU A 58 20.73 -7.93 -9.27
C GLU A 58 20.11 -6.57 -9.58
N LEU A 59 19.20 -6.07 -8.75
CA LEU A 59 18.50 -4.80 -8.94
C LEU A 59 19.45 -3.61 -8.92
N THR A 60 20.46 -3.63 -8.07
CA THR A 60 21.45 -2.54 -7.95
C THR A 60 22.48 -2.52 -9.09
N THR A 61 22.58 -3.60 -9.88
CA THR A 61 23.39 -3.59 -11.11
C THR A 61 22.67 -2.92 -12.30
N LEU A 62 21.39 -2.57 -12.17
CA LEU A 62 20.61 -1.90 -13.22
C LEU A 62 20.99 -0.41 -13.29
N VAL A 63 21.95 -0.08 -14.13
CA VAL A 63 22.54 1.27 -14.24
C VAL A 63 21.52 2.36 -14.60
N ASN A 64 20.44 2.02 -15.32
CA ASN A 64 19.46 2.99 -15.81
C ASN A 64 18.28 3.22 -14.85
N ASN A 65 18.10 2.35 -13.87
CA ASN A 65 17.00 2.42 -12.91
C ASN A 65 17.52 2.01 -11.52
N PRO A 66 18.32 2.86 -10.87
CA PRO A 66 18.85 2.56 -9.55
C PRO A 66 17.71 2.43 -8.52
N ILE A 67 17.92 1.61 -7.51
CA ILE A 67 17.06 1.64 -6.32
C ILE A 67 17.36 2.91 -5.54
N GLU A 68 16.39 3.75 -5.33
CA GLU A 68 16.52 5.00 -4.56
C GLU A 68 15.98 4.86 -3.14
N VAL A 69 14.93 4.03 -2.97
CA VAL A 69 14.29 3.79 -1.68
C VAL A 69 14.02 2.32 -1.49
N ALA A 70 14.38 1.78 -0.33
CA ALA A 70 14.12 0.42 0.10
C ALA A 70 13.38 0.46 1.44
N LEU A 71 12.15 -0.04 1.50
CA LEU A 71 11.34 -0.03 2.70
C LEU A 71 11.04 -1.44 3.17
N ASN A 72 11.36 -1.68 4.44
CA ASN A 72 10.95 -2.86 5.17
C ASN A 72 9.64 -2.54 5.91
N MET A 73 8.56 -3.24 5.60
CA MET A 73 7.21 -2.90 6.05
C MET A 73 6.79 -3.76 7.22
N HIS A 74 6.62 -3.16 8.37
CA HIS A 74 6.24 -3.78 9.63
C HIS A 74 4.91 -3.26 10.19
N SER A 75 4.49 -3.84 11.31
CA SER A 75 3.32 -3.45 12.08
C SER A 75 3.71 -3.34 13.55
N ALA A 76 3.63 -2.13 14.08
CA ALA A 76 3.96 -1.83 15.47
C ALA A 76 3.01 -2.49 16.48
N TYR A 77 3.50 -2.74 17.69
CA TYR A 77 2.63 -3.18 18.80
C TYR A 77 1.75 -2.06 19.39
N SER A 78 1.92 -0.83 18.93
CA SER A 78 1.25 0.36 19.47
C SER A 78 0.40 1.06 18.42
N CYS A 79 -0.48 1.98 18.86
CA CYS A 79 -1.23 2.86 17.98
C CYS A 79 -0.39 4.04 17.50
N LYS A 80 0.80 3.77 16.96
CA LYS A 80 1.74 4.76 16.45
C LYS A 80 2.31 4.32 15.13
N ARG A 81 2.55 5.27 14.23
CA ARG A 81 3.31 5.10 12.99
C ARG A 81 4.65 5.77 13.15
N TYR A 82 5.70 5.09 12.79
CA TYR A 82 7.05 5.66 12.85
C TYR A 82 7.97 4.93 11.88
N PHE A 83 9.10 5.58 11.60
CA PHE A 83 10.23 4.91 10.97
C PHE A 83 11.25 4.53 12.02
N VAL A 84 11.88 3.40 11.80
CA VAL A 84 13.11 3.02 12.49
C VAL A 84 14.25 3.62 11.66
N TYR A 85 14.97 4.56 12.25
CA TYR A 85 16.06 5.30 11.61
C TYR A 85 17.42 4.90 12.20
N HIS A 86 18.49 5.21 11.48
CA HIS A 86 19.85 5.01 11.96
C HIS A 86 20.40 6.32 12.54
N ASP A 87 21.19 6.22 13.62
CA ASP A 87 21.86 7.39 14.16
C ASP A 87 23.11 7.77 13.34
N GLU A 88 23.60 9.00 13.53
CA GLU A 88 24.80 9.50 12.85
C GLU A 88 26.04 8.65 13.13
N VAL A 89 26.11 8.03 14.30
CA VAL A 89 27.26 7.18 14.70
C VAL A 89 27.28 5.89 13.91
N GLY A 90 26.11 5.34 13.58
CA GLY A 90 25.98 4.10 12.80
C GLY A 90 26.07 4.33 11.28
N THR A 91 25.88 5.57 10.82
CA THR A 91 25.84 5.89 9.39
C THR A 91 26.74 7.09 9.06
N SER A 92 26.15 8.22 8.72
CA SER A 92 26.82 9.49 8.50
C SER A 92 25.91 10.67 8.85
N ALA A 93 26.50 11.83 9.15
CA ALA A 93 25.73 13.05 9.36
C ALA A 93 24.82 13.40 8.19
N ASN A 94 25.28 13.16 6.95
CA ASN A 94 24.49 13.43 5.77
C ASN A 94 23.35 12.43 5.60
N TYR A 95 23.57 11.15 5.89
CA TYR A 95 22.51 10.14 5.84
C TYR A 95 21.39 10.45 6.82
N THR A 96 21.72 10.86 8.06
CA THR A 96 20.73 11.29 9.06
C THR A 96 19.89 12.49 8.57
N ILE A 97 20.50 13.43 7.82
CA ILE A 97 19.75 14.52 7.19
C ILE A 97 18.79 13.99 6.12
N LEU A 98 19.23 13.05 5.30
CA LEU A 98 18.40 12.42 4.27
C LEU A 98 17.25 11.62 4.88
N GLU A 99 17.49 10.88 5.97
CA GLU A 99 16.44 10.19 6.73
C GLU A 99 15.40 11.17 7.26
N GLN A 100 15.82 12.27 7.85
CA GLN A 100 14.92 13.31 8.32
C GLN A 100 14.07 13.89 7.20
N GLN A 101 14.69 14.18 6.05
CA GLN A 101 13.98 14.68 4.87
C GLN A 101 12.95 13.66 4.36
N PHE A 102 13.33 12.39 4.28
CA PHE A 102 12.45 11.31 3.87
C PHE A 102 11.25 11.15 4.82
N ILE A 103 11.51 11.04 6.13
CA ILE A 103 10.46 10.85 7.14
C ILE A 103 9.51 12.04 7.16
N ASN A 104 10.02 13.28 7.12
CA ASN A 104 9.19 14.47 7.06
C ASN A 104 8.35 14.54 5.78
N SER A 105 8.92 14.10 4.65
CA SER A 105 8.20 14.03 3.39
C SER A 105 7.02 13.07 3.47
N VAL A 106 7.22 11.86 3.98
CA VAL A 106 6.15 10.89 4.18
C VAL A 106 5.13 11.38 5.21
N GLN A 107 5.58 11.90 6.36
CA GLN A 107 4.73 12.40 7.43
C GLN A 107 3.76 13.49 6.94
N SER A 108 4.18 14.34 6.00
CA SER A 108 3.37 15.43 5.47
C SER A 108 2.06 14.99 4.79
N TYR A 109 1.97 13.73 4.39
CA TYR A 109 0.79 13.14 3.77
C TYR A 109 -0.10 12.35 4.75
N PHE A 110 0.31 12.22 6.01
CA PHE A 110 -0.51 11.60 7.05
C PHE A 110 -1.27 12.67 7.86
N VAL A 111 -2.54 12.43 8.11
CA VAL A 111 -3.38 13.40 8.84
C VAL A 111 -3.01 13.42 10.33
N ASN A 112 -2.69 12.27 10.91
CA ASN A 112 -2.33 12.09 12.32
C ASN A 112 -1.74 10.71 12.60
N GLY A 113 -1.23 10.55 13.82
CA GLY A 113 -0.72 9.27 14.32
C GLY A 113 0.68 8.90 13.83
N PHE A 114 1.39 9.83 13.19
CA PHE A 114 2.76 9.62 12.75
C PHE A 114 3.73 10.32 13.72
N GLU A 115 4.69 9.57 14.26
CA GLU A 115 5.72 10.10 15.16
C GLU A 115 6.75 10.92 14.38
N ASN A 116 7.44 11.83 15.06
CA ASN A 116 8.48 12.64 14.45
C ASN A 116 9.67 11.76 14.02
N TRP A 117 10.52 12.31 13.15
CA TRP A 117 11.69 11.63 12.62
C TRP A 117 12.66 11.14 13.71
N ASP A 118 12.71 11.82 14.86
CA ASP A 118 13.55 11.48 16.01
C ASP A 118 12.87 10.58 17.06
N TYR A 119 11.78 9.91 16.69
CA TYR A 119 11.11 8.96 17.57
C TYR A 119 12.06 7.81 17.90
N PHE A 120 12.49 7.77 19.15
CA PHE A 120 13.52 6.83 19.61
C PHE A 120 12.99 5.39 19.63
N VAL A 121 13.76 4.51 19.03
CA VAL A 121 13.54 3.06 19.06
C VAL A 121 14.86 2.40 19.51
N SER A 122 14.83 1.68 20.62
CA SER A 122 16.04 1.24 21.32
C SER A 122 16.94 0.28 20.55
N TRP A 123 16.44 -0.40 19.52
CA TRP A 123 17.22 -1.35 18.71
C TRP A 123 17.89 -0.72 17.48
N THR A 124 17.83 0.60 17.33
CA THR A 124 18.42 1.32 16.19
C THR A 124 19.70 2.07 16.53
N SER A 125 20.26 1.84 17.69
CA SER A 125 21.53 2.43 18.07
C SER A 125 22.68 1.79 17.28
N GLY A 126 23.41 2.58 16.51
CA GLY A 126 24.48 2.12 15.65
C GLY A 126 23.97 1.58 14.30
N THR A 127 24.74 0.67 13.69
CA THR A 127 24.39 -0.04 12.47
C THR A 127 24.34 -1.53 12.75
N PRO A 128 23.23 -2.07 13.25
CA PRO A 128 23.12 -3.48 13.55
C PRO A 128 23.07 -4.32 12.26
N ASP A 129 24.11 -5.09 11.98
CA ASP A 129 24.37 -5.81 10.73
C ASP A 129 23.28 -6.84 10.39
N GLN A 130 22.53 -7.29 11.40
CA GLN A 130 21.51 -8.31 11.27
C GLN A 130 20.24 -7.87 10.55
N TYR A 131 20.07 -6.59 10.20
CA TYR A 131 18.83 -6.08 9.60
C TYR A 131 18.96 -5.71 8.12
N PRO A 132 17.87 -5.79 7.33
CA PRO A 132 17.91 -5.49 5.90
C PRO A 132 18.27 -4.04 5.57
N GLU A 133 17.79 -3.08 6.35
CA GLU A 133 18.11 -1.66 6.14
C GLU A 133 19.60 -1.36 6.36
N SER A 134 20.23 -2.01 7.32
CA SER A 134 21.67 -1.90 7.54
C SER A 134 22.47 -2.53 6.40
N TRP A 135 21.97 -3.63 5.82
CA TRP A 135 22.57 -4.20 4.62
C TRP A 135 22.59 -3.19 3.47
N TRP A 136 21.50 -2.45 3.26
CA TRP A 136 21.44 -1.40 2.24
C TRP A 136 22.45 -0.30 2.51
N TRP A 137 22.51 0.20 3.75
CA TRP A 137 23.47 1.22 4.15
C TRP A 137 24.92 0.75 3.91
N MET A 138 25.31 -0.43 4.40
CA MET A 138 26.67 -0.94 4.28
C MET A 138 27.10 -1.16 2.83
N ASN A 139 26.19 -1.46 1.92
CA ASN A 139 26.51 -1.74 0.52
C ASN A 139 26.33 -0.54 -0.41
N HIS A 140 25.49 0.42 -0.08
CA HIS A 140 25.11 1.51 -0.98
C HIS A 140 25.24 2.90 -0.35
N GLY A 141 25.46 3.00 0.96
CA GLY A 141 25.61 4.27 1.68
C GLY A 141 24.41 5.22 1.44
N GLU A 142 24.73 6.46 1.15
CA GLU A 142 23.73 7.53 0.95
C GLU A 142 22.95 7.43 -0.38
N ASN A 143 23.30 6.48 -1.25
CA ASN A 143 22.63 6.34 -2.55
C ASN A 143 21.26 5.64 -2.45
N VAL A 144 20.98 4.94 -1.36
CA VAL A 144 19.71 4.26 -1.13
C VAL A 144 19.17 4.64 0.24
N MET A 145 17.99 5.26 0.26
CA MET A 145 17.27 5.49 1.51
C MET A 145 16.60 4.18 1.96
N ALA A 146 17.08 3.59 3.04
CA ALA A 146 16.60 2.30 3.52
C ALA A 146 16.17 2.39 4.98
N LEU A 147 14.89 2.16 5.25
CA LEU A 147 14.29 2.27 6.57
C LEU A 147 13.25 1.19 6.81
N THR A 148 13.05 0.84 8.06
CA THR A 148 11.87 0.06 8.49
C THR A 148 10.72 1.02 8.80
N TYR A 149 9.56 0.74 8.22
CA TYR A 149 8.31 1.42 8.52
C TYR A 149 7.44 0.56 9.42
N GLU A 150 7.01 1.14 10.52
CA GLU A 150 6.11 0.51 11.50
C GLU A 150 4.72 1.15 11.42
N ASP A 151 3.73 0.41 10.90
CA ASP A 151 2.34 0.89 10.87
C ASP A 151 1.62 0.60 12.19
N MET A 152 0.56 1.33 12.45
CA MET A 152 -0.31 1.12 13.63
C MET A 152 -0.95 -0.26 13.60
N ASN A 153 -0.95 -0.94 14.73
CA ASN A 153 -1.66 -2.20 14.94
C ASN A 153 -2.87 -1.99 15.87
N CYS A 154 -3.82 -1.16 15.45
CA CYS A 154 -5.03 -0.89 16.20
C CYS A 154 -6.14 -0.32 15.30
N GLU A 155 -7.37 -0.22 15.81
CA GLU A 155 -8.51 0.32 15.05
C GLU A 155 -8.28 1.75 14.50
N ALA A 156 -7.42 2.55 15.16
CA ALA A 156 -7.06 3.89 14.70
C ALA A 156 -6.18 3.90 13.44
N ALA A 157 -5.63 2.75 13.02
CA ALA A 157 -4.90 2.61 11.74
C ALA A 157 -5.78 3.03 10.56
N GLY A 158 -7.09 2.81 10.67
CA GLY A 158 -8.07 3.24 9.68
C GLY A 158 -7.97 2.46 8.37
N ASN A 159 -8.01 3.19 7.25
CA ASN A 159 -8.00 2.58 5.94
C ASN A 159 -6.55 2.41 5.42
N TYR A 160 -6.13 1.18 5.19
CA TYR A 160 -4.80 0.88 4.61
C TYR A 160 -4.57 1.51 3.24
N ASP A 161 -5.62 1.76 2.45
CA ASP A 161 -5.50 2.50 1.18
C ASP A 161 -4.95 3.93 1.43
N SER A 162 -5.38 4.59 2.50
CA SER A 162 -4.91 5.93 2.87
C SER A 162 -3.45 5.90 3.32
N THR A 163 -3.06 4.89 4.07
CA THR A 163 -1.66 4.65 4.46
C THR A 163 -0.77 4.42 3.23
N ALA A 164 -1.17 3.50 2.35
CA ALA A 164 -0.43 3.22 1.12
C ALA A 164 -0.32 4.46 0.22
N TYR A 165 -1.38 5.24 0.12
CA TYR A 165 -1.39 6.49 -0.63
C TYR A 165 -0.40 7.51 -0.06
N ALA A 166 -0.42 7.74 1.25
CA ALA A 166 0.48 8.66 1.93
C ALA A 166 1.96 8.23 1.78
N MET A 167 2.24 6.93 1.96
CA MET A 167 3.58 6.37 1.77
C MET A 167 4.10 6.60 0.35
N VAL A 168 3.31 6.26 -0.66
CA VAL A 168 3.71 6.42 -2.06
C VAL A 168 3.94 7.89 -2.41
N LEU A 169 3.07 8.80 -1.96
CA LEU A 169 3.27 10.24 -2.20
C LEU A 169 4.51 10.78 -1.51
N GLY A 170 4.74 10.36 -0.26
CA GLY A 170 5.93 10.77 0.48
C GLY A 170 7.22 10.31 -0.20
N VAL A 171 7.27 9.06 -0.66
CA VAL A 171 8.39 8.55 -1.46
C VAL A 171 8.57 9.36 -2.74
N CYS A 172 7.50 9.59 -3.51
CA CYS A 172 7.56 10.38 -4.74
C CYS A 172 8.08 11.79 -4.49
N ASN A 173 7.61 12.44 -3.41
CA ASN A 173 8.10 13.77 -3.05
C ASN A 173 9.59 13.75 -2.67
N TYR A 174 10.02 12.75 -1.91
CA TYR A 174 11.43 12.60 -1.51
C TYR A 174 12.37 12.43 -2.71
N ILE A 175 12.00 11.59 -3.68
CA ILE A 175 12.80 11.37 -4.90
C ILE A 175 12.69 12.53 -5.90
N GLY A 176 12.00 13.62 -5.55
CA GLY A 176 11.87 14.80 -6.39
C GLY A 176 10.92 14.65 -7.58
N LEU A 177 10.00 13.69 -7.53
CA LEU A 177 8.97 13.55 -8.56
C LEU A 177 7.97 14.71 -8.44
N ASP A 178 7.90 15.55 -9.47
CA ASP A 178 7.02 16.72 -9.47
C ASP A 178 5.55 16.34 -9.56
N LEU A 179 4.92 16.26 -8.40
CA LEU A 179 3.50 15.93 -8.28
C LEU A 179 2.57 17.11 -8.62
N SER A 180 3.10 18.34 -8.74
CA SER A 180 2.29 19.52 -9.08
C SER A 180 1.74 19.47 -10.51
N GLN A 181 2.41 18.74 -11.39
CA GLN A 181 1.93 18.46 -12.74
C GLN A 181 0.62 17.65 -12.75
N ILE A 182 0.33 16.95 -11.65
CA ILE A 182 -0.82 16.05 -11.52
C ILE A 182 -2.09 16.80 -11.17
N GLU A 183 -2.00 17.91 -10.44
CA GLU A 183 -3.19 18.71 -10.08
C GLU A 183 -3.91 19.27 -11.31
N ASN A 184 -3.21 19.41 -12.43
CA ASN A 184 -3.78 19.88 -13.70
C ASN A 184 -4.27 18.76 -14.64
N GLU A 185 -3.73 17.54 -14.54
CA GLU A 185 -4.15 16.40 -15.39
C GLU A 185 -4.90 15.31 -14.62
N ALA A 186 -4.71 15.19 -13.31
CA ALA A 186 -5.25 14.10 -12.49
C ALA A 186 -6.63 14.39 -11.89
N SER A 187 -7.23 15.54 -12.18
CA SER A 187 -8.55 15.86 -11.64
C SER A 187 -9.70 15.12 -12.36
N MET A 188 -9.45 14.55 -13.55
CA MET A 188 -10.51 13.96 -14.36
C MET A 188 -10.08 12.62 -14.97
N PRO A 189 -10.86 11.55 -14.80
CA PRO A 189 -10.67 10.30 -15.56
C PRO A 189 -10.82 10.57 -17.08
N GLY A 190 -9.93 9.97 -17.88
CA GLY A 190 -10.01 10.10 -19.35
C GLY A 190 -11.15 9.32 -20.00
N SER A 191 -11.76 8.39 -19.28
CA SER A 191 -12.86 7.55 -19.78
C SER A 191 -13.72 7.02 -18.62
N TYR A 192 -14.94 6.64 -18.93
CA TYR A 192 -15.78 5.90 -17.98
C TYR A 192 -15.15 4.55 -17.67
N SER A 193 -15.12 4.15 -16.41
CA SER A 193 -14.73 2.81 -15.99
C SER A 193 -15.53 2.32 -14.80
N LEU A 194 -15.64 1.00 -14.68
CA LEU A 194 -16.13 0.31 -13.49
C LEU A 194 -15.05 -0.66 -13.06
N LEU A 195 -14.48 -0.49 -11.86
CA LEU A 195 -13.42 -1.34 -11.36
C LEU A 195 -13.99 -2.59 -10.66
N GLN A 196 -13.14 -3.59 -10.44
CA GLN A 196 -13.51 -4.73 -9.62
C GLN A 196 -13.74 -4.27 -8.19
N ASN A 197 -14.85 -4.75 -7.57
CA ASN A 197 -15.11 -4.46 -6.17
C ASN A 197 -14.04 -5.04 -5.25
N TYR A 198 -13.77 -4.35 -4.17
CA TYR A 198 -12.80 -4.80 -3.17
C TYR A 198 -13.32 -4.56 -1.74
N PRO A 199 -13.17 -5.58 -0.87
CA PRO A 199 -12.73 -6.95 -1.15
C PRO A 199 -13.69 -7.74 -2.05
N ASN A 200 -13.16 -8.78 -2.73
CA ASN A 200 -13.95 -9.76 -3.47
C ASN A 200 -13.23 -11.13 -3.47
N PRO A 201 -13.71 -12.16 -2.79
CA PRO A 201 -14.98 -12.20 -2.04
C PRO A 201 -15.02 -11.25 -0.84
N PHE A 202 -16.25 -10.91 -0.36
CA PHE A 202 -16.45 -9.95 0.74
C PHE A 202 -17.44 -10.44 1.80
N ASN A 203 -17.37 -9.85 3.02
CA ASN A 203 -18.27 -10.16 4.14
C ASN A 203 -18.28 -9.00 5.16
N PRO A 204 -19.41 -8.34 5.44
CA PRO A 204 -20.57 -8.17 4.56
C PRO A 204 -20.42 -6.97 3.63
N THR A 205 -19.31 -6.21 3.69
CA THR A 205 -19.13 -4.94 2.98
C THR A 205 -18.12 -5.04 1.85
N THR A 206 -18.38 -4.30 0.79
CA THR A 206 -17.43 -4.13 -0.33
C THR A 206 -17.55 -2.74 -0.93
N THR A 207 -16.45 -2.25 -1.49
CA THR A 207 -16.40 -0.96 -2.18
C THR A 207 -16.41 -1.16 -3.69
N LEU A 208 -17.31 -0.48 -4.36
CA LEU A 208 -17.38 -0.36 -5.81
C LEU A 208 -16.72 0.95 -6.21
N ARG A 209 -15.75 0.91 -7.11
CA ARG A 209 -15.04 2.08 -7.63
C ARG A 209 -15.37 2.26 -9.10
N TYR A 210 -15.53 3.50 -9.52
CA TYR A 210 -15.85 3.86 -10.91
C TYR A 210 -15.34 5.27 -11.23
N ASP A 211 -15.12 5.50 -12.52
CA ASP A 211 -14.54 6.74 -13.00
C ASP A 211 -15.51 7.46 -13.93
N LEU A 212 -15.63 8.77 -13.77
CA LEU A 212 -16.49 9.65 -14.55
C LEU A 212 -15.63 10.73 -15.23
N PRO A 213 -15.44 10.70 -16.55
CA PRO A 213 -14.64 11.72 -17.25
C PRO A 213 -15.36 13.07 -17.34
N GLU A 214 -16.65 13.11 -17.11
CA GLU A 214 -17.51 14.30 -17.14
C GLU A 214 -18.70 14.15 -16.19
N ASN A 215 -19.33 15.27 -15.85
CA ASN A 215 -20.56 15.27 -15.04
C ASN A 215 -21.63 14.43 -15.73
N SER A 216 -22.15 13.45 -15.01
CA SER A 216 -23.06 12.46 -15.58
C SER A 216 -24.11 12.01 -14.60
N HIS A 217 -25.30 11.71 -15.10
CA HIS A 217 -26.27 10.95 -14.33
C HIS A 217 -25.82 9.50 -14.25
N VAL A 218 -25.62 9.03 -13.03
CA VAL A 218 -25.08 7.70 -12.73
C VAL A 218 -26.13 6.86 -12.04
N THR A 219 -26.31 5.64 -12.53
CA THR A 219 -27.08 4.60 -11.85
C THR A 219 -26.18 3.41 -11.57
N ILE A 220 -26.07 3.02 -10.29
CA ILE A 220 -25.40 1.77 -9.91
C ILE A 220 -26.41 0.85 -9.25
N THR A 221 -26.58 -0.33 -9.82
CA THR A 221 -27.58 -1.30 -9.40
C THR A 221 -26.93 -2.67 -9.15
N ILE A 222 -27.35 -3.31 -8.06
CA ILE A 222 -27.01 -4.69 -7.72
C ILE A 222 -28.11 -5.61 -8.17
N TYR A 223 -27.73 -6.74 -8.79
CA TYR A 223 -28.61 -7.79 -9.25
C TYR A 223 -28.20 -9.16 -8.67
N ASP A 224 -29.16 -10.02 -8.48
CA ASP A 224 -28.91 -11.45 -8.24
C ASP A 224 -28.62 -12.20 -9.58
N MET A 225 -28.29 -13.46 -9.48
CA MET A 225 -27.97 -14.30 -10.64
C MET A 225 -29.18 -14.58 -11.57
N LEU A 226 -30.40 -14.27 -11.10
CA LEU A 226 -31.61 -14.35 -11.94
C LEU A 226 -31.95 -13.00 -12.61
N GLY A 227 -31.08 -11.99 -12.46
CA GLY A 227 -31.27 -10.67 -13.01
C GLY A 227 -32.28 -9.79 -12.23
N ARG A 228 -32.72 -10.23 -11.05
CA ARG A 228 -33.62 -9.44 -10.21
C ARG A 228 -32.84 -8.36 -9.48
N LYS A 229 -33.39 -7.16 -9.48
CA LYS A 229 -32.79 -6.02 -8.77
C LYS A 229 -32.82 -6.27 -7.27
N VAL A 230 -31.65 -6.22 -6.63
CA VAL A 230 -31.47 -6.32 -5.20
C VAL A 230 -31.43 -4.95 -4.54
N LYS A 231 -30.58 -4.04 -5.07
CA LYS A 231 -30.42 -2.69 -4.53
C LYS A 231 -30.03 -1.71 -5.63
N THR A 232 -30.54 -0.49 -5.58
CA THR A 232 -29.97 0.63 -6.30
C THR A 232 -29.12 1.42 -5.31
N LEU A 233 -27.82 1.49 -5.56
CA LEU A 233 -26.86 2.19 -4.68
C LEU A 233 -26.80 3.68 -5.01
N ILE A 234 -26.86 4.02 -6.30
CA ILE A 234 -26.78 5.38 -6.82
C ILE A 234 -27.83 5.53 -7.91
N ASN A 235 -28.49 6.68 -7.95
CA ASN A 235 -29.36 7.11 -9.04
C ASN A 235 -29.46 8.65 -9.00
N GLU A 236 -28.36 9.33 -9.36
CA GLU A 236 -28.24 10.79 -9.27
C GLU A 236 -27.19 11.32 -10.25
N THR A 237 -27.17 12.62 -10.45
CA THR A 237 -26.11 13.30 -11.19
C THR A 237 -24.90 13.49 -10.28
N GLN A 238 -23.76 13.06 -10.75
CA GLN A 238 -22.48 13.20 -10.07
C GLN A 238 -21.48 13.97 -10.93
N ASP A 239 -20.62 14.73 -10.25
CA ASP A 239 -19.52 15.44 -10.90
C ASP A 239 -18.48 14.44 -11.40
N ALA A 240 -17.75 14.84 -12.43
CA ALA A 240 -16.59 14.12 -12.93
C ALA A 240 -15.58 13.81 -11.83
N GLY A 241 -14.82 12.73 -11.97
CA GLY A 241 -13.79 12.31 -11.04
C GLY A 241 -13.81 10.82 -10.74
N TYR A 242 -12.88 10.41 -9.88
CA TYR A 242 -12.78 9.06 -9.32
C TYR A 242 -13.78 8.93 -8.18
N ARG A 243 -14.68 7.95 -8.28
CA ARG A 243 -15.80 7.80 -7.36
C ARG A 243 -15.82 6.43 -6.71
N SER A 244 -16.44 6.34 -5.55
CA SER A 244 -16.67 5.05 -4.89
C SER A 244 -17.95 5.03 -4.10
N ILE A 245 -18.54 3.84 -3.93
CA ILE A 245 -19.71 3.58 -3.10
C ILE A 245 -19.57 2.24 -2.40
N ILE A 246 -20.01 2.17 -1.16
CA ILE A 246 -19.99 0.94 -0.38
C ILE A 246 -21.34 0.22 -0.51
N TRP A 247 -21.30 -1.09 -0.70
CA TRP A 247 -22.44 -1.96 -0.51
C TRP A 247 -22.25 -2.82 0.74
N ASP A 248 -23.25 -2.78 1.60
CA ASP A 248 -23.31 -3.44 2.91
C ASP A 248 -24.04 -4.78 2.88
N ALA A 249 -24.19 -5.38 1.71
CA ALA A 249 -24.99 -6.59 1.47
C ALA A 249 -26.45 -6.50 1.94
N THR A 250 -27.06 -5.31 1.88
CA THR A 250 -28.52 -5.16 2.11
C THR A 250 -29.25 -4.86 0.80
N GLY A 251 -30.49 -5.31 0.71
CA GLY A 251 -31.42 -4.95 -0.35
C GLY A 251 -32.06 -3.57 -0.14
N ASN A 252 -32.92 -3.14 -1.09
CA ASN A 252 -33.66 -1.88 -0.99
C ASN A 252 -34.56 -1.81 0.25
N ASN A 253 -35.04 -2.93 0.76
CA ASN A 253 -35.90 -3.02 1.93
C ASN A 253 -35.13 -3.16 3.25
N GLY A 254 -33.79 -3.05 3.22
CA GLY A 254 -32.92 -3.23 4.37
C GLY A 254 -32.69 -4.69 4.77
N GLU A 255 -33.25 -5.65 4.05
CA GLU A 255 -33.02 -7.08 4.30
C GLU A 255 -31.63 -7.49 3.87
N ARG A 256 -30.98 -8.36 4.63
CA ARG A 256 -29.67 -8.91 4.30
C ARG A 256 -29.73 -9.82 3.07
N ALA A 257 -28.85 -9.60 2.14
CA ALA A 257 -28.65 -10.46 1.00
C ALA A 257 -28.04 -11.81 1.46
N SER A 258 -28.45 -12.90 0.83
CA SER A 258 -27.89 -14.22 1.10
C SER A 258 -26.49 -14.36 0.50
N ALA A 259 -25.65 -15.21 1.13
CA ALA A 259 -24.36 -15.56 0.53
C ALA A 259 -24.56 -16.08 -0.90
N GLY A 260 -23.69 -15.65 -1.81
CA GLY A 260 -23.80 -16.03 -3.21
C GLY A 260 -23.12 -15.06 -4.17
N ILE A 261 -23.40 -15.27 -5.45
CA ILE A 261 -22.87 -14.43 -6.53
C ILE A 261 -23.90 -13.33 -6.86
N TYR A 262 -23.39 -12.11 -6.98
CA TYR A 262 -24.15 -10.93 -7.38
C TYR A 262 -23.47 -10.26 -8.59
N LEU A 263 -24.25 -9.51 -9.33
CA LEU A 263 -23.78 -8.64 -10.39
C LEU A 263 -24.01 -7.19 -9.96
N TYR A 264 -23.06 -6.32 -10.26
CA TYR A 264 -23.24 -4.88 -10.15
C TYR A 264 -23.02 -4.22 -11.49
N GLN A 265 -23.87 -3.29 -11.81
CA GLN A 265 -23.89 -2.60 -13.09
C GLN A 265 -23.89 -1.10 -12.86
N ILE A 266 -23.00 -0.41 -13.57
CA ILE A 266 -23.05 1.03 -13.74
C ILE A 266 -23.71 1.36 -15.09
N GLN A 267 -24.50 2.41 -15.07
CA GLN A 267 -24.95 3.13 -16.27
C GLN A 267 -24.64 4.61 -16.06
N ALA A 268 -23.86 5.19 -16.97
CA ALA A 268 -23.53 6.61 -17.01
C ALA A 268 -23.58 7.07 -18.46
N ARG A 269 -24.59 7.87 -18.80
CA ARG A 269 -24.91 8.19 -20.21
C ARG A 269 -25.08 6.92 -21.06
N GLU A 270 -24.26 6.79 -22.13
CA GLU A 270 -24.26 5.61 -23.01
C GLU A 270 -23.31 4.49 -22.49
N TYR A 271 -22.47 4.81 -21.48
CA TYR A 271 -21.59 3.80 -20.90
C TYR A 271 -22.36 2.88 -19.98
N MET A 272 -22.19 1.57 -20.20
CA MET A 272 -22.76 0.54 -19.35
C MET A 272 -21.74 -0.58 -19.18
N GLN A 273 -21.48 -0.94 -17.93
CA GLN A 273 -20.60 -2.07 -17.61
C GLN A 273 -21.16 -2.85 -16.43
N THR A 274 -21.00 -4.17 -16.48
CA THR A 274 -21.42 -5.11 -15.43
C THR A 274 -20.24 -5.94 -14.98
N LYS A 275 -20.10 -6.14 -13.67
CA LYS A 275 -19.11 -7.01 -13.06
C LYS A 275 -19.74 -7.95 -12.02
N LYS A 276 -18.99 -9.00 -11.71
CA LYS A 276 -19.39 -10.06 -10.78
C LYS A 276 -18.69 -9.85 -9.43
N MET A 277 -19.40 -10.13 -8.33
CA MET A 277 -18.88 -10.17 -6.97
C MET A 277 -19.42 -11.36 -6.19
N VAL A 278 -18.72 -11.75 -5.12
CA VAL A 278 -19.05 -12.91 -4.29
C VAL A 278 -19.21 -12.47 -2.85
N LEU A 279 -20.43 -12.62 -2.31
CA LEU A 279 -20.73 -12.40 -0.90
C LEU A 279 -20.54 -13.72 -0.14
N LEU A 280 -19.69 -13.70 0.87
CA LEU A 280 -19.51 -14.80 1.80
C LEU A 280 -20.58 -14.77 2.91
N LYS A 281 -20.64 -15.85 3.69
CA LYS A 281 -21.61 -15.97 4.78
C LYS A 281 -21.08 -15.37 6.08
#